data_3a3806b2e9a1f121e2af34d9f41ba2d1
#
_entry.id   3a3806b2e9a1f121e2af34d9f41ba2d1
#
_cell.length_a   1.000
_cell.length_b   1.000
_cell.length_c   1.000
_cell.angle_alpha   90.00
_cell.angle_beta   90.00
_cell.angle_gamma   90.00
#
_symmetry.space_group_name_H-M   'P 1'
#
loop_
_entity.id
_entity.type
_entity.pdbx_description
1 polymer ?
#
loop_
_entity_poly.entity_id
_entity_poly.type
_entity_poly.pdbx_seq_one_letter_code
_entity_poly.pdbx_strand_id
1 'polypeptide(L)'
;MKRMIRKYGPPIFHCINDFGQGSLAALIPFFIANFGLNYYQSATIIFCNTVVASIAQPILGYVADRWRVPWFIPVGFTVTLVSISAMALATSYEMILALSLLAGVGAALFHPEAALLVNRTQSHEIGNAMGRFAVGGSAGFALGPLIAGGVYVFGGQFLWVFTAIALLGVLLYWYAFAGQTDTSNAGESKRSVKSSATGTNDWVSFSKLFLS
;
A
#
# COMPACT_ATOMS: atom_id res chain seq x y z
N MET A 1 3.59 -15.90 19.90
CA MET A 1 2.66 -15.42 18.87
C MET A 1 2.98 -14.02 18.37
N LYS A 2 3.03 -12.95 19.19
CA LYS A 2 3.36 -11.57 18.75
C LYS A 2 4.67 -11.47 17.95
N ARG A 3 5.75 -12.17 18.35
CA ARG A 3 7.04 -12.16 17.62
C ARG A 3 6.91 -12.71 16.18
N MET A 4 6.11 -13.74 15.98
CA MET A 4 5.86 -14.29 14.63
C MET A 4 5.06 -13.29 13.78
N ILE A 5 4.02 -12.68 14.35
CA ILE A 5 3.21 -11.69 13.61
C ILE A 5 4.05 -10.46 13.25
N ARG A 6 4.98 -10.03 14.09
CA ARG A 6 5.92 -8.94 13.74
C ARG A 6 6.87 -9.29 12.59
N LYS A 7 7.27 -10.57 12.48
CA LYS A 7 8.13 -11.05 11.40
C LYS A 7 7.35 -11.21 10.08
N TYR A 8 6.13 -11.76 10.14
CA TYR A 8 5.33 -12.09 8.96
C TYR A 8 4.18 -11.11 8.70
N GLY A 9 3.89 -10.21 9.62
CA GLY A 9 2.87 -9.18 9.47
C GLY A 9 3.09 -8.25 8.28
N PRO A 10 4.29 -7.66 8.11
CA PRO A 10 4.53 -6.76 6.98
C PRO A 10 4.24 -7.40 5.61
N PRO A 11 4.70 -8.62 5.26
CA PRO A 11 4.30 -9.28 4.02
C PRO A 11 2.79 -9.58 3.94
N ILE A 12 2.12 -9.89 5.06
CA ILE A 12 0.67 -10.09 5.08
C ILE A 12 -0.05 -8.77 4.81
N PHE A 13 0.35 -7.67 5.43
CA PHE A 13 -0.25 -6.36 5.17
C PHE A 13 -0.02 -5.90 3.74
N HIS A 14 1.15 -6.22 3.16
CA HIS A 14 1.43 -5.94 1.75
C HIS A 14 0.52 -6.76 0.84
N CYS A 15 0.35 -8.05 1.15
CA CYS A 15 -0.62 -8.89 0.45
C CYS A 15 -2.03 -8.32 0.52
N ILE A 16 -2.49 -7.87 1.68
CA ILE A 16 -3.82 -7.26 1.87
C ILE A 16 -3.97 -5.98 1.03
N ASN A 17 -2.98 -5.08 1.05
CA ASN A 17 -3.06 -3.85 0.27
C ASN A 17 -3.09 -4.13 -1.24
N ASP A 18 -2.16 -4.95 -1.72
CA ASP A 18 -1.98 -5.21 -3.16
C ASP A 18 -3.05 -6.14 -3.72
N PHE A 19 -3.72 -6.91 -2.86
CA PHE A 19 -4.95 -7.61 -3.18
C PHE A 19 -6.02 -6.64 -3.69
N GLY A 20 -6.21 -5.49 -3.05
CA GLY A 20 -7.09 -4.43 -3.51
C GLY A 20 -6.60 -3.80 -4.82
N GLN A 21 -5.30 -3.48 -4.92
CA GLN A 21 -4.73 -2.84 -6.11
C GLN A 21 -4.86 -3.71 -7.36
N GLY A 22 -4.53 -4.99 -7.27
CA GLY A 22 -4.67 -5.93 -8.40
C GLY A 22 -6.11 -6.14 -8.83
N SER A 23 -7.06 -6.05 -7.90
CA SER A 23 -8.48 -6.29 -8.15
C SER A 23 -9.11 -5.29 -9.12
N LEU A 24 -8.62 -4.05 -9.15
CA LEU A 24 -9.20 -2.99 -9.97
C LEU A 24 -9.23 -3.37 -11.46
N ALA A 25 -8.15 -3.95 -11.97
CA ALA A 25 -8.05 -4.35 -13.37
C ALA A 25 -9.10 -5.43 -13.74
N ALA A 26 -9.36 -6.38 -12.84
CA ALA A 26 -10.35 -7.44 -13.06
C ALA A 26 -11.80 -6.96 -13.03
N LEU A 27 -12.06 -5.80 -12.42
CA LEU A 27 -13.40 -5.20 -12.36
C LEU A 27 -13.73 -4.39 -13.63
N ILE A 28 -12.76 -3.98 -14.41
CA ILE A 28 -12.96 -3.18 -15.63
C ILE A 28 -13.94 -3.81 -16.62
N PRO A 29 -13.86 -5.09 -16.98
CA PRO A 29 -14.84 -5.71 -17.88
C PRO A 29 -16.28 -5.59 -17.38
N PHE A 30 -16.49 -5.71 -16.08
CA PHE A 30 -17.81 -5.56 -15.47
C PHE A 30 -18.31 -4.11 -15.53
N PHE A 31 -17.42 -3.13 -15.32
CA PHE A 31 -17.78 -1.73 -15.45
C PHE A 31 -18.08 -1.34 -16.90
N ILE A 32 -17.37 -1.90 -17.87
CA ILE A 32 -17.70 -1.74 -19.28
C ILE A 32 -19.12 -2.28 -19.55
N ALA A 33 -19.44 -3.47 -19.06
CA ALA A 33 -20.74 -4.08 -19.27
C ALA A 33 -21.90 -3.33 -18.59
N ASN A 34 -21.67 -2.84 -17.34
CA ASN A 34 -22.74 -2.22 -16.53
C ASN A 34 -22.95 -0.74 -16.84
N PHE A 35 -21.89 -0.01 -17.22
CA PHE A 35 -21.92 1.45 -17.41
C PHE A 35 -21.66 1.88 -18.86
N GLY A 36 -21.43 0.93 -19.77
CA GLY A 36 -21.17 1.22 -21.18
C GLY A 36 -19.84 1.99 -21.39
N LEU A 37 -18.84 1.74 -20.54
CA LEU A 37 -17.57 2.48 -20.60
C LEU A 37 -16.84 2.15 -21.90
N ASN A 38 -16.28 3.18 -22.53
CA ASN A 38 -15.37 2.98 -23.66
C ASN A 38 -13.94 2.67 -23.17
N TYR A 39 -13.05 2.28 -24.10
CA TYR A 39 -11.68 1.91 -23.79
C TYR A 39 -10.88 3.06 -23.16
N TYR A 40 -11.13 4.30 -23.57
CA TYR A 40 -10.48 5.46 -23.01
C TYR A 40 -10.84 5.67 -21.53
N GLN A 41 -12.12 5.60 -21.20
CA GLN A 41 -12.61 5.68 -19.81
C GLN A 41 -12.04 4.55 -18.95
N SER A 42 -12.02 3.34 -19.46
CA SER A 42 -11.48 2.17 -18.78
C SER A 42 -9.97 2.32 -18.49
N ALA A 43 -9.20 2.76 -19.48
CA ALA A 43 -7.78 3.03 -19.34
C ALA A 43 -7.52 4.17 -18.35
N THR A 44 -8.36 5.22 -18.37
CA THR A 44 -8.23 6.37 -17.47
C THR A 44 -8.40 5.96 -16.00
N ILE A 45 -9.32 5.05 -15.67
CA ILE A 45 -9.49 4.54 -14.31
C ILE A 45 -8.17 3.94 -13.78
N ILE A 46 -7.55 3.03 -14.54
CA ILE A 46 -6.30 2.37 -14.14
C ILE A 46 -5.14 3.37 -14.12
N PHE A 47 -5.04 4.21 -15.15
CA PHE A 47 -3.98 5.22 -15.27
C PHE A 47 -4.00 6.20 -14.09
N CYS A 48 -5.16 6.77 -13.75
CA CYS A 48 -5.30 7.71 -12.67
C CYS A 48 -4.98 7.08 -11.30
N ASN A 49 -5.44 5.86 -11.05
CA ASN A 49 -5.08 5.12 -9.84
C ASN A 49 -3.55 5.00 -9.71
N THR A 50 -2.89 4.54 -10.77
CA THR A 50 -1.44 4.32 -10.79
C THR A 50 -0.66 5.63 -10.65
N VAL A 51 -1.06 6.67 -11.36
CA VAL A 51 -0.41 8.00 -11.31
C VAL A 51 -0.50 8.59 -9.91
N VAL A 52 -1.69 8.57 -9.30
CA VAL A 52 -1.88 9.07 -7.93
C VAL A 52 -1.03 8.28 -6.95
N ALA A 53 -1.06 6.96 -7.02
CA ALA A 53 -0.21 6.12 -6.17
C ALA A 53 1.26 6.48 -6.34
N SER A 54 1.76 6.55 -7.59
CA SER A 54 3.18 6.80 -7.88
C SER A 54 3.65 8.19 -7.47
N ILE A 55 2.85 9.24 -7.70
CA ILE A 55 3.22 10.62 -7.37
C ILE A 55 3.13 10.87 -5.85
N ALA A 56 2.13 10.33 -5.19
CA ALA A 56 1.94 10.54 -3.76
C ALA A 56 2.94 9.75 -2.89
N GLN A 57 3.45 8.59 -3.36
CA GLN A 57 4.39 7.77 -2.59
C GLN A 57 5.67 8.51 -2.16
N PRO A 58 6.40 9.23 -3.01
CA PRO A 58 7.58 9.98 -2.58
C PRO A 58 7.27 11.05 -1.52
N ILE A 59 6.13 11.73 -1.66
CA ILE A 59 5.70 12.79 -0.73
C ILE A 59 5.36 12.16 0.63
N LEU A 60 4.57 11.11 0.62
CA LEU A 60 4.17 10.40 1.85
C LEU A 60 5.33 9.63 2.47
N GLY A 61 6.28 9.16 1.66
CA GLY A 61 7.54 8.58 2.12
C GLY A 61 8.39 9.58 2.90
N TYR A 62 8.53 10.81 2.37
CA TYR A 62 9.21 11.88 3.10
C TYR A 62 8.52 12.20 4.44
N VAL A 63 7.18 12.22 4.45
CA VAL A 63 6.39 12.40 5.69
C VAL A 63 6.64 11.27 6.68
N ALA A 64 6.59 10.02 6.21
CA ALA A 64 6.79 8.82 7.02
C ALA A 64 8.20 8.75 7.63
N ASP A 65 9.23 9.14 6.86
CA ASP A 65 10.61 9.20 7.34
C ASP A 65 10.79 10.25 8.45
N ARG A 66 10.14 11.42 8.30
CA ARG A 66 10.33 12.55 9.20
C ARG A 66 9.51 12.44 10.49
N TRP A 67 8.25 11.97 10.40
CA TRP A 67 7.30 12.05 11.53
C TRP A 67 6.88 10.71 12.12
N ARG A 68 7.36 9.57 11.57
CA ARG A 68 6.96 8.23 12.04
C ARG A 68 5.44 8.11 12.19
N VAL A 69 4.77 7.80 11.12
CA VAL A 69 3.31 7.73 11.05
C VAL A 69 2.81 6.29 10.89
N PRO A 70 3.00 5.42 11.90
CA PRO A 70 2.72 3.98 11.77
C PRO A 70 1.26 3.68 11.43
N TRP A 71 0.35 4.61 11.69
CA TRP A 71 -1.06 4.51 11.33
C TRP A 71 -1.30 4.63 9.81
N PHE A 72 -0.30 5.04 9.01
CA PHE A 72 -0.39 5.04 7.55
C PHE A 72 -0.59 3.62 7.00
N ILE A 73 -0.06 2.59 7.67
CA ILE A 73 -0.24 1.20 7.26
C ILE A 73 -1.70 0.77 7.33
N PRO A 74 -2.37 0.76 8.51
CA PRO A 74 -3.76 0.33 8.61
C PRO A 74 -4.72 1.26 7.86
N VAL A 75 -4.48 2.56 7.83
CA VAL A 75 -5.29 3.50 7.06
C VAL A 75 -5.12 3.27 5.56
N GLY A 76 -3.88 3.09 5.10
CA GLY A 76 -3.58 2.90 3.68
C GLY A 76 -4.33 1.70 3.09
N PHE A 77 -4.13 0.51 3.63
CA PHE A 77 -4.82 -0.67 3.10
C PHE A 77 -6.34 -0.62 3.33
N THR A 78 -6.81 0.03 4.41
CA THR A 78 -8.26 0.22 4.62
C THR A 78 -8.85 1.11 3.54
N VAL A 79 -8.25 2.26 3.25
CA VAL A 79 -8.69 3.16 2.18
C VAL A 79 -8.69 2.44 0.84
N THR A 80 -7.64 1.69 0.52
CA THR A 80 -7.57 0.89 -0.72
C THR A 80 -8.76 -0.08 -0.80
N LEU A 81 -8.93 -0.94 0.20
CA LEU A 81 -9.92 -2.02 0.15
C LEU A 81 -11.36 -1.52 0.27
N VAL A 82 -11.60 -0.50 1.10
CA VAL A 82 -12.95 0.11 1.21
C VAL A 82 -13.33 0.81 -0.10
N SER A 83 -12.37 1.46 -0.77
CA SER A 83 -12.64 2.06 -2.09
C SER A 83 -13.04 1.00 -3.12
N ILE A 84 -12.35 -0.14 -3.17
CA ILE A 84 -12.72 -1.26 -4.05
C ILE A 84 -14.11 -1.81 -3.67
N SER A 85 -14.40 -2.00 -2.37
CA SER A 85 -15.72 -2.43 -1.92
C SER A 85 -16.82 -1.45 -2.33
N ALA A 86 -16.57 -0.15 -2.17
CA ALA A 86 -17.54 0.90 -2.47
C ALA A 86 -17.89 1.00 -3.96
N MET A 87 -17.04 0.46 -4.85
CA MET A 87 -17.37 0.35 -6.28
C MET A 87 -18.61 -0.52 -6.54
N ALA A 88 -19.01 -1.38 -5.57
CA ALA A 88 -20.30 -2.08 -5.60
C ALA A 88 -21.50 -1.13 -5.59
N LEU A 89 -21.35 0.07 -5.07
CA LEU A 89 -22.39 1.10 -4.97
C LEU A 89 -22.28 2.14 -6.10
N ALA A 90 -21.33 1.97 -7.01
CA ALA A 90 -21.12 2.95 -8.07
C ALA A 90 -22.34 3.00 -9.00
N THR A 91 -22.76 4.21 -9.32
CA THR A 91 -23.87 4.49 -10.23
C THR A 91 -23.42 5.23 -11.49
N SER A 92 -22.16 5.63 -11.55
CA SER A 92 -21.59 6.35 -12.69
C SER A 92 -20.09 6.11 -12.85
N TYR A 93 -19.57 6.46 -14.05
CA TYR A 93 -18.14 6.45 -14.34
C TYR A 93 -17.34 7.34 -13.38
N GLU A 94 -17.83 8.52 -13.09
CA GLU A 94 -17.16 9.51 -12.22
C GLU A 94 -17.00 8.97 -10.81
N MET A 95 -17.99 8.23 -10.31
CA MET A 95 -17.89 7.59 -9.00
C MET A 95 -16.84 6.48 -8.99
N ILE A 96 -16.77 5.65 -10.03
CA ILE A 96 -15.72 4.63 -10.18
C ILE A 96 -14.34 5.29 -10.24
N LEU A 97 -14.20 6.35 -11.05
CA LEU A 97 -12.95 7.10 -11.17
C LEU A 97 -12.52 7.70 -9.82
N ALA A 98 -13.44 8.35 -9.10
CA ALA A 98 -13.15 8.92 -7.78
C ALA A 98 -12.71 7.84 -6.77
N LEU A 99 -13.39 6.69 -6.75
CA LEU A 99 -13.02 5.57 -5.87
C LEU A 99 -11.67 4.95 -6.28
N SER A 100 -11.34 4.91 -7.58
CA SER A 100 -10.04 4.43 -8.04
C SER A 100 -8.89 5.36 -7.62
N LEU A 101 -9.10 6.68 -7.71
CA LEU A 101 -8.17 7.69 -7.20
C LEU A 101 -7.94 7.52 -5.70
N LEU A 102 -9.01 7.33 -4.93
CA LEU A 102 -8.95 7.12 -3.49
C LEU A 102 -8.20 5.84 -3.13
N ALA A 103 -8.42 4.75 -3.89
CA ALA A 103 -7.63 3.50 -3.73
C ALA A 103 -6.13 3.74 -4.00
N GLY A 104 -5.79 4.55 -4.99
CA GLY A 104 -4.40 4.97 -5.26
C GLY A 104 -3.77 5.76 -4.11
N VAL A 105 -4.53 6.66 -3.48
CA VAL A 105 -4.08 7.37 -2.26
C VAL A 105 -3.84 6.38 -1.12
N GLY A 106 -4.73 5.40 -0.94
CA GLY A 106 -4.55 4.34 0.06
C GLY A 106 -3.24 3.58 -0.12
N ALA A 107 -2.94 3.16 -1.35
CA ALA A 107 -1.68 2.49 -1.68
C ALA A 107 -0.46 3.38 -1.41
N ALA A 108 -0.56 4.66 -1.75
CA ALA A 108 0.52 5.62 -1.51
C ALA A 108 0.81 5.85 -0.02
N LEU A 109 -0.20 5.81 0.84
CA LEU A 109 -0.04 5.84 2.30
C LEU A 109 0.65 4.57 2.81
N PHE A 110 0.26 3.41 2.27
CA PHE A 110 0.70 2.12 2.77
C PHE A 110 2.18 1.84 2.48
N HIS A 111 2.60 1.92 1.20
CA HIS A 111 3.87 1.35 0.75
C HIS A 111 5.10 1.92 1.45
N PRO A 112 5.30 3.25 1.59
CA PRO A 112 6.51 3.77 2.20
C PRO A 112 6.61 3.40 3.68
N GLU A 113 5.54 3.56 4.47
CA GLU A 113 5.59 3.24 5.90
C GLU A 113 5.69 1.73 6.15
N ALA A 114 5.09 0.88 5.30
CA ALA A 114 5.22 -0.57 5.40
C ALA A 114 6.66 -1.03 5.12
N ALA A 115 7.35 -0.44 4.14
CA ALA A 115 8.76 -0.69 3.88
C ALA A 115 9.65 -0.23 5.05
N LEU A 116 9.36 0.93 5.64
CA LEU A 116 10.03 1.42 6.84
C LEU A 116 9.80 0.51 8.05
N LEU A 117 8.59 -0.04 8.21
CA LEU A 117 8.29 -1.01 9.26
C LEU A 117 9.18 -2.26 9.13
N VAL A 118 9.34 -2.81 7.91
CA VAL A 118 10.25 -3.93 7.65
C VAL A 118 11.67 -3.59 8.07
N ASN A 119 12.17 -2.43 7.64
CA ASN A 119 13.53 -1.99 7.93
C ASN A 119 13.76 -1.83 9.46
N ARG A 120 12.82 -1.22 10.17
CA ARG A 120 12.90 -1.00 11.62
C ARG A 120 12.79 -2.30 12.44
N THR A 121 12.01 -3.28 11.97
CA THR A 121 11.72 -4.49 12.75
C THR A 121 12.64 -5.66 12.42
N GLN A 122 13.32 -5.66 11.26
CA GLN A 122 14.10 -6.79 10.75
C GLN A 122 15.45 -6.37 10.15
N SER A 123 16.10 -5.35 10.72
CA SER A 123 17.35 -4.76 10.23
C SER A 123 18.49 -5.77 10.07
N HIS A 124 18.58 -6.81 10.91
CA HIS A 124 19.61 -7.83 10.84
C HIS A 124 19.48 -8.79 9.64
N GLU A 125 18.27 -8.93 9.09
CA GLU A 125 17.96 -9.81 7.95
C GLU A 125 17.27 -9.03 6.84
N ILE A 126 17.66 -7.79 6.59
CA ILE A 126 16.89 -6.85 5.75
C ILE A 126 16.61 -7.38 4.34
N GLY A 127 17.59 -8.03 3.69
CA GLY A 127 17.39 -8.61 2.36
C GLY A 127 16.31 -9.68 2.33
N ASN A 128 16.35 -10.63 3.28
CA ASN A 128 15.35 -11.68 3.41
C ASN A 128 13.97 -11.11 3.79
N ALA A 129 13.96 -10.08 4.64
CA ALA A 129 12.74 -9.44 5.08
C ALA A 129 12.05 -8.68 3.93
N MET A 130 12.82 -7.92 3.15
CA MET A 130 12.30 -7.22 1.97
C MET A 130 11.88 -8.20 0.86
N GLY A 131 12.61 -9.32 0.69
CA GLY A 131 12.20 -10.39 -0.21
C GLY A 131 10.83 -10.98 0.16
N ARG A 132 10.62 -11.30 1.44
CA ARG A 132 9.29 -11.77 1.93
C ARG A 132 8.21 -10.70 1.74
N PHE A 133 8.55 -9.44 2.01
CA PHE A 133 7.64 -8.31 1.81
C PHE A 133 7.21 -8.20 0.34
N ALA A 134 8.16 -8.27 -0.60
CA ALA A 134 7.87 -8.25 -2.03
C ALA A 134 7.01 -9.45 -2.49
N VAL A 135 7.31 -10.66 -2.00
CA VAL A 135 6.49 -11.86 -2.28
C VAL A 135 5.07 -11.67 -1.77
N GLY A 136 4.89 -11.07 -0.58
CA GLY A 136 3.57 -10.76 -0.04
C GLY A 136 2.75 -9.87 -0.98
N GLY A 137 3.34 -8.75 -1.45
CA GLY A 137 2.69 -7.85 -2.40
C GLY A 137 2.35 -8.54 -3.73
N SER A 138 3.32 -9.25 -4.32
CA SER A 138 3.09 -9.99 -5.57
C SER A 138 1.99 -11.03 -5.45
N ALA A 139 1.92 -11.75 -4.33
CA ALA A 139 0.85 -12.71 -4.06
C ALA A 139 -0.52 -12.01 -3.96
N GLY A 140 -0.59 -10.89 -3.25
CA GLY A 140 -1.82 -10.09 -3.16
C GLY A 140 -2.27 -9.60 -4.52
N PHE A 141 -1.36 -9.01 -5.28
CA PHE A 141 -1.63 -8.50 -6.63
C PHE A 141 -2.11 -9.58 -7.60
N ALA A 142 -1.59 -10.81 -7.48
CA ALA A 142 -2.02 -11.96 -8.29
C ALA A 142 -3.37 -12.54 -7.85
N LEU A 143 -3.63 -12.61 -6.54
CA LEU A 143 -4.87 -13.19 -6.00
C LEU A 143 -6.06 -12.23 -6.09
N GLY A 144 -5.81 -10.93 -6.03
CA GLY A 144 -6.84 -9.90 -6.09
C GLY A 144 -7.79 -10.04 -7.28
N PRO A 145 -7.28 -10.10 -8.52
CA PRO A 145 -8.09 -10.27 -9.73
C PRO A 145 -8.97 -11.52 -9.71
N LEU A 146 -8.42 -12.64 -9.24
CA LEU A 146 -9.13 -13.92 -9.19
C LEU A 146 -10.33 -13.86 -8.27
N ILE A 147 -10.14 -13.25 -7.08
CA ILE A 147 -11.23 -13.17 -6.09
C ILE A 147 -12.20 -12.06 -6.47
N ALA A 148 -11.73 -10.88 -6.90
CA ALA A 148 -12.61 -9.79 -7.32
C ALA A 148 -13.52 -10.19 -8.48
N GLY A 149 -12.95 -10.76 -9.53
CA GLY A 149 -13.71 -11.27 -10.67
C GLY A 149 -14.68 -12.39 -10.26
N GLY A 150 -14.19 -13.36 -9.46
CA GLY A 150 -14.99 -14.47 -8.99
C GLY A 150 -16.20 -14.02 -8.14
N VAL A 151 -16.00 -13.13 -7.16
CA VAL A 151 -17.11 -12.66 -6.32
C VAL A 151 -18.07 -11.74 -7.06
N TYR A 152 -17.56 -10.94 -8.02
CA TYR A 152 -18.42 -10.02 -8.78
C TYR A 152 -19.41 -10.76 -9.68
N VAL A 153 -19.07 -11.95 -10.18
CA VAL A 153 -19.99 -12.79 -10.96
C VAL A 153 -21.26 -13.17 -10.17
N PHE A 154 -21.14 -13.32 -8.85
CA PHE A 154 -22.28 -13.60 -7.98
C PHE A 154 -23.07 -12.32 -7.59
N GLY A 155 -22.53 -11.14 -7.87
CA GLY A 155 -23.14 -9.85 -7.64
C GLY A 155 -22.13 -8.86 -7.03
N GLY A 156 -22.21 -7.59 -7.48
CA GLY A 156 -21.30 -6.52 -7.01
C GLY A 156 -21.29 -6.34 -5.48
N GLN A 157 -22.41 -6.64 -4.79
CA GLN A 157 -22.48 -6.57 -3.32
C GLN A 157 -21.45 -7.47 -2.61
N PHE A 158 -20.96 -8.54 -3.23
CA PHE A 158 -19.94 -9.40 -2.62
C PHE A 158 -18.56 -8.75 -2.57
N LEU A 159 -18.34 -7.60 -3.22
CA LEU A 159 -17.11 -6.82 -3.06
C LEU A 159 -16.91 -6.35 -1.61
N TRP A 160 -17.94 -6.33 -0.75
CA TRP A 160 -17.78 -6.02 0.66
C TRP A 160 -16.86 -6.98 1.42
N VAL A 161 -16.51 -8.12 0.83
CA VAL A 161 -15.45 -9.01 1.35
C VAL A 161 -14.11 -8.28 1.51
N PHE A 162 -13.80 -7.30 0.64
CA PHE A 162 -12.59 -6.50 0.77
C PHE A 162 -12.59 -5.63 2.03
N THR A 163 -13.74 -5.05 2.38
CA THR A 163 -13.89 -4.33 3.67
C THR A 163 -13.71 -5.27 4.86
N ALA A 164 -14.23 -6.49 4.81
CA ALA A 164 -14.03 -7.48 5.86
C ALA A 164 -12.54 -7.85 6.02
N ILE A 165 -11.83 -8.02 4.91
CA ILE A 165 -10.37 -8.27 4.91
C ILE A 165 -9.62 -7.07 5.50
N ALA A 166 -10.01 -5.83 5.16
CA ALA A 166 -9.41 -4.62 5.74
C ALA A 166 -9.59 -4.60 7.26
N LEU A 167 -10.77 -4.86 7.76
CA LEU A 167 -11.05 -4.89 9.21
C LEU A 167 -10.21 -5.94 9.94
N LEU A 168 -10.10 -7.15 9.38
CA LEU A 168 -9.23 -8.18 9.92
C LEU A 168 -7.76 -7.76 9.91
N GLY A 169 -7.31 -7.09 8.85
CA GLY A 169 -5.98 -6.51 8.75
C GLY A 169 -5.71 -5.46 9.82
N VAL A 170 -6.66 -4.56 10.08
CA VAL A 170 -6.58 -3.55 11.15
C VAL A 170 -6.46 -4.22 12.53
N LEU A 171 -7.30 -5.21 12.82
CA LEU A 171 -7.25 -5.95 14.09
C LEU A 171 -5.91 -6.65 14.25
N LEU A 172 -5.40 -7.29 13.21
CA LEU A 172 -4.09 -7.96 13.23
C LEU A 172 -2.95 -6.96 13.44
N TYR A 173 -3.01 -5.80 12.77
CA TYR A 173 -2.02 -4.73 12.92
C TYR A 173 -1.98 -4.23 14.37
N TRP A 174 -3.12 -3.87 14.94
CA TRP A 174 -3.21 -3.40 16.32
C TRP A 174 -2.76 -4.46 17.32
N TYR A 175 -3.16 -5.71 17.14
CA TYR A 175 -2.70 -6.81 18.01
C TYR A 175 -1.17 -6.95 18.00
N ALA A 176 -0.53 -6.80 16.84
CA ALA A 176 0.91 -6.97 16.68
C ALA A 176 1.72 -5.76 17.17
N PHE A 177 1.24 -4.54 16.92
CA PHE A 177 2.00 -3.31 17.05
C PHE A 177 1.44 -2.30 18.05
N ALA A 178 0.21 -2.47 18.58
CA ALA A 178 -0.31 -1.67 19.68
C ALA A 178 0.59 -1.81 20.91
N GLY A 179 1.19 -0.73 21.34
CA GLY A 179 2.15 -0.68 22.46
C GLY A 179 3.62 -0.49 22.04
N GLN A 180 3.90 -0.30 20.76
CA GLN A 180 5.21 0.15 20.28
C GLN A 180 5.28 1.67 20.01
N THR A 181 4.23 2.39 20.29
CA THR A 181 4.16 3.85 20.11
C THR A 181 5.05 4.62 21.09
N ASP A 182 5.59 3.96 22.13
CA ASP A 182 6.47 4.58 23.11
C ASP A 182 7.73 3.74 23.37
N THR A 183 8.86 4.39 23.33
CA THR A 183 10.09 4.19 24.13
C THR A 183 11.36 3.65 23.52
N SER A 184 11.47 3.24 22.27
CA SER A 184 12.80 2.74 21.90
C SER A 184 13.45 3.40 20.68
N ASN A 185 13.78 4.65 20.62
CA ASN A 185 14.77 5.10 19.62
C ASN A 185 14.92 6.62 19.47
N ALA A 186 14.63 7.39 20.51
CA ALA A 186 15.09 8.76 20.56
C ALA A 186 16.64 8.86 20.67
N GLY A 187 17.29 7.75 21.06
CA GLY A 187 18.75 7.67 21.23
C GLY A 187 19.52 7.26 19.96
N GLU A 188 18.98 6.34 19.17
CA GLU A 188 19.70 5.82 17.98
C GLU A 188 19.57 6.74 16.76
N SER A 189 18.43 7.41 16.58
CA SER A 189 18.25 8.37 15.49
C SER A 189 19.20 9.56 15.58
N LYS A 190 19.54 10.01 16.81
CA LYS A 190 20.55 11.08 17.02
C LYS A 190 21.98 10.61 16.74
N ARG A 191 22.27 9.31 16.84
CA ARG A 191 23.59 8.74 16.55
C ARG A 191 23.82 8.53 15.06
N SER A 192 22.79 8.10 14.32
CA SER A 192 22.86 7.90 12.86
C SER A 192 23.00 9.23 12.12
N VAL A 193 22.22 10.25 12.50
CA VAL A 193 22.31 11.58 11.89
C VAL A 193 23.64 12.28 12.19
N LYS A 194 24.25 12.03 13.36
CA LYS A 194 25.59 12.56 13.66
C LYS A 194 26.74 11.86 12.90
N SER A 195 26.55 10.58 12.52
CA SER A 195 27.53 9.84 11.71
C SER A 195 27.49 10.22 10.23
N SER A 196 26.34 10.61 9.70
CA SER A 196 26.21 11.04 8.29
C SER A 196 26.54 12.53 8.08
N ALA A 197 26.54 13.34 9.12
CA ALA A 197 26.87 14.77 9.02
C ALA A 197 28.40 15.05 8.92
N THR A 198 29.25 14.03 9.05
CA THR A 198 30.71 14.12 8.85
C THR A 198 31.18 13.60 7.49
N GLY A 199 30.27 13.15 6.63
CA GLY A 199 30.52 12.75 5.25
C GLY A 199 30.23 13.91 4.29
N THR A 200 31.26 14.43 3.69
CA THR A 200 31.40 15.36 2.56
C THR A 200 30.22 15.46 1.59
N ASN A 201 30.00 16.67 1.09
CA ASN A 201 29.12 17.10 0.00
C ASN A 201 28.92 16.10 -1.15
N ASP A 202 28.08 15.09 -0.99
CA ASP A 202 27.82 14.05 -2.01
C ASP A 202 26.98 14.55 -3.21
N TRP A 203 26.41 15.75 -3.15
CA TRP A 203 25.69 16.35 -4.28
C TRP A 203 26.58 16.61 -5.50
N VAL A 204 27.89 16.81 -5.29
CA VAL A 204 28.86 17.03 -6.38
C VAL A 204 29.20 15.72 -7.11
N SER A 205 29.09 14.58 -6.44
CA SER A 205 29.31 13.25 -7.04
C SER A 205 28.13 12.81 -7.90
N PHE A 206 26.90 13.13 -7.50
CA PHE A 206 25.70 12.79 -8.26
C PHE A 206 25.64 13.50 -9.63
N SER A 207 26.05 14.76 -9.70
CA SER A 207 26.06 15.50 -10.97
C SER A 207 27.12 14.99 -11.96
N LYS A 208 28.20 14.38 -11.51
CA LYS A 208 29.24 13.81 -12.36
C LYS A 208 28.85 12.45 -12.98
N LEU A 209 27.90 11.72 -12.40
CA LEU A 209 27.42 10.43 -12.93
C LEU A 209 26.45 10.58 -14.10
N PHE A 210 25.84 11.76 -14.28
CA PHE A 210 24.86 12.03 -15.34
C PHE A 210 25.40 12.93 -16.47
N LEU A 211 26.66 13.40 -16.38
CA LEU A 211 27.28 14.30 -17.36
C LEU A 211 28.54 13.71 -18.01
N SER A 212 28.78 12.44 -17.86
CA SER A 212 29.76 11.65 -18.62
C SER A 212 28.97 10.60 -19.43
#